data_294f7613b7a57b61cc02bab14e048bf4
#
_entry.id   294f7613b7a57b61cc02bab14e048bf4
#
_cell.length_a   1.000
_cell.length_b   1.000
_cell.length_c   1.000
_cell.angle_alpha   90.00
_cell.angle_beta   90.00
_cell.angle_gamma   90.00
#
_symmetry.space_group_name_H-M   'P 1'
#
loop_
_entity.id
_entity.type
_entity.pdbx_description
1 polymer ?
#
loop_
_entity_poly.entity_id
_entity_poly.type
_entity_poly.pdbx_seq_one_letter_code
_entity_poly.pdbx_strand_id
1 'polypeptide(L)'
;KDAGAGATVGIVALPLAMAFAIASGLKPEAGLWTAIIAGFLISALGGSSVQICGPAGAFIVIVYGIVERYGIANLLISTASAGVLLFLLGLFKLGTLVRYVPVSVVIGFTNGIAVLIALSQVRDWLGLNIAKMPGDFFSQINVLASNLSSFNVYAFMLGTLCVLGLAAWPKLFAVDSRFRKKLETVDTVSALNATSRIPAPVVALVTLSLLAWALHLPVETIGTRFGGIPQGVPSFELPDFSWETVKQLVTP
;
A
#
# COMPACT_ATOMS: atom_id res chain seq x y z
N LYS A 1 11.44 23.79 2.59
CA LYS A 1 11.26 22.93 1.40
C LYS A 1 11.04 21.48 1.84
N ASP A 2 11.81 20.93 2.75
CA ASP A 2 11.77 19.54 3.18
C ASP A 2 10.47 19.19 3.95
N ALA A 3 10.00 20.09 4.82
CA ALA A 3 8.72 19.92 5.49
C ALA A 3 7.53 19.84 4.51
N GLY A 4 7.55 20.63 3.42
CA GLY A 4 6.52 20.55 2.39
C GLY A 4 6.58 19.24 1.58
N ALA A 5 7.79 18.77 1.26
CA ALA A 5 8.00 17.47 0.63
C ALA A 5 7.55 16.33 1.55
N GLY A 6 7.90 16.40 2.83
CA GLY A 6 7.48 15.44 3.85
C GLY A 6 5.96 15.38 4.00
N ALA A 7 5.28 16.52 4.06
CA ALA A 7 3.81 16.59 4.12
C ALA A 7 3.17 15.94 2.87
N THR A 8 3.70 16.24 1.68
CA THR A 8 3.21 15.65 0.43
C THR A 8 3.34 14.12 0.43
N VAL A 9 4.52 13.62 0.83
CA VAL A 9 4.75 12.18 0.92
C VAL A 9 3.87 11.54 1.99
N GLY A 10 3.72 12.18 3.16
CA GLY A 10 2.87 11.69 4.23
C GLY A 10 1.42 11.52 3.78
N ILE A 11 0.85 12.51 3.09
CA ILE A 11 -0.53 12.43 2.58
C ILE A 11 -0.71 11.26 1.59
N VAL A 12 0.28 10.98 0.74
CA VAL A 12 0.23 9.86 -0.20
C VAL A 12 0.51 8.52 0.48
N ALA A 13 1.38 8.51 1.48
CA ALA A 13 1.79 7.29 2.18
C ALA A 13 0.67 6.69 3.05
N LEU A 14 -0.20 7.52 3.64
CA LEU A 14 -1.26 7.03 4.52
C LEU A 14 -2.26 6.08 3.83
N PRO A 15 -2.88 6.45 2.68
CA PRO A 15 -3.76 5.53 1.95
C PRO A 15 -3.02 4.28 1.46
N LEU A 16 -1.76 4.43 1.03
CA LEU A 16 -0.95 3.32 0.57
C LEU A 16 -0.65 2.32 1.69
N ALA A 17 -0.32 2.81 2.89
CA ALA A 17 -0.06 1.98 4.06
C ALA A 17 -1.33 1.21 4.49
N MET A 18 -2.49 1.86 4.48
CA MET A 18 -3.77 1.21 4.74
C MET A 18 -4.08 0.12 3.69
N ALA A 19 -3.86 0.42 2.40
CA ALA A 19 -4.07 -0.55 1.33
C ALA A 19 -3.17 -1.78 1.47
N PHE A 20 -1.90 -1.59 1.84
CA PHE A 20 -0.97 -2.70 2.06
C PHE A 20 -1.33 -3.52 3.31
N ALA A 21 -1.80 -2.89 4.39
CA ALA A 21 -2.28 -3.62 5.55
C ALA A 21 -3.49 -4.51 5.20
N ILE A 22 -4.46 -3.95 4.47
CA ILE A 22 -5.64 -4.69 3.98
C ILE A 22 -5.22 -5.86 3.09
N ALA A 23 -4.33 -5.61 2.12
CA ALA A 23 -3.82 -6.65 1.23
C ALA A 23 -3.03 -7.74 1.99
N SER A 24 -2.43 -7.41 3.12
CA SER A 24 -1.74 -8.34 4.03
C SER A 24 -2.67 -9.07 5.02
N GLY A 25 -4.00 -8.88 4.91
CA GLY A 25 -4.98 -9.50 5.80
C GLY A 25 -5.10 -8.84 7.18
N LEU A 26 -4.57 -7.63 7.33
CA LEU A 26 -4.61 -6.83 8.56
C LEU A 26 -5.68 -5.74 8.47
N LYS A 27 -6.03 -5.17 9.61
CA LYS A 27 -6.89 -3.98 9.64
C LYS A 27 -6.12 -2.76 9.12
N PRO A 28 -6.81 -1.78 8.45
CA PRO A 28 -6.15 -0.59 7.88
C PRO A 28 -5.41 0.24 8.92
N GLU A 29 -5.88 0.26 10.16
CA GLU A 29 -5.24 0.94 11.29
C GLU A 29 -3.80 0.46 11.56
N ALA A 30 -3.54 -0.85 11.42
CA ALA A 30 -2.20 -1.41 11.60
C ALA A 30 -1.19 -0.82 10.58
N GLY A 31 -1.63 -0.64 9.34
CA GLY A 31 -0.83 0.03 8.30
C GLY A 31 -0.55 1.49 8.64
N LEU A 32 -1.57 2.21 9.11
CA LEU A 32 -1.46 3.61 9.49
C LEU A 32 -0.42 3.81 10.61
N TRP A 33 -0.57 3.07 11.71
CA TRP A 33 0.35 3.14 12.84
C TRP A 33 1.77 2.71 12.49
N THR A 34 1.90 1.67 11.66
CA THR A 34 3.21 1.24 11.15
C THR A 34 3.87 2.34 10.32
N ALA A 35 3.13 3.00 9.43
CA ALA A 35 3.66 4.09 8.63
C ALA A 35 4.12 5.28 9.48
N ILE A 36 3.38 5.63 10.52
CA ILE A 36 3.71 6.75 11.43
C ILE A 36 4.95 6.39 12.26
N ILE A 37 4.91 5.28 13.00
CA ILE A 37 5.94 4.93 13.97
C ILE A 37 7.22 4.47 13.26
N ALA A 38 7.11 3.49 12.34
CA ALA A 38 8.28 2.96 11.65
C ALA A 38 8.85 4.00 10.68
N GLY A 39 8.02 4.79 9.98
CA GLY A 39 8.46 5.87 9.11
C GLY A 39 9.26 6.92 9.87
N PHE A 40 8.81 7.31 11.06
CA PHE A 40 9.55 8.24 11.92
C PHE A 40 10.89 7.63 12.41
N LEU A 41 10.85 6.41 12.95
CA LEU A 41 12.07 5.77 13.49
C LEU A 41 13.11 5.53 12.39
N ILE A 42 12.70 5.06 11.21
CA ILE A 42 13.62 4.82 10.10
C ILE A 42 14.20 6.13 9.59
N SER A 43 13.42 7.20 9.53
CA SER A 43 13.90 8.52 9.11
C SER A 43 14.85 9.14 10.13
N ALA A 44 14.61 8.94 11.44
CA ALA A 44 15.43 9.46 12.52
C ALA A 44 16.76 8.69 12.67
N LEU A 45 16.74 7.37 12.47
CA LEU A 45 17.90 6.49 12.67
C LEU A 45 18.58 6.09 11.35
N GLY A 46 17.99 6.44 10.20
CA GLY A 46 18.46 6.04 8.90
C GLY A 46 19.76 6.72 8.48
N GLY A 47 20.56 6.01 7.68
CA GLY A 47 21.85 6.50 7.16
C GLY A 47 21.75 7.26 5.83
N SER A 48 20.56 7.45 5.25
CA SER A 48 20.37 8.14 3.97
C SER A 48 19.53 9.41 4.16
N SER A 49 20.06 10.54 3.69
CA SER A 49 19.37 11.85 3.72
C SER A 49 18.42 12.07 2.53
N VAL A 50 18.42 11.16 1.55
CA VAL A 50 17.65 11.31 0.29
C VAL A 50 16.65 10.17 0.05
N GLN A 51 16.48 9.28 1.02
CA GLN A 51 15.60 8.12 0.93
C GLN A 51 14.46 8.23 1.96
N ILE A 52 13.24 8.05 1.50
CA ILE A 52 12.07 7.91 2.36
C ILE A 52 11.70 6.44 2.37
N CYS A 53 11.72 5.83 3.57
CA CYS A 53 11.31 4.45 3.75
C CYS A 53 9.81 4.39 4.04
N GLY A 54 9.15 3.43 3.42
CA GLY A 54 7.71 3.20 3.59
C GLY A 54 7.38 1.71 3.46
N PRO A 55 6.11 1.34 3.56
CA PRO A 55 5.68 -0.03 3.41
C PRO A 55 6.04 -0.55 2.01
N ALA A 56 6.63 -1.74 1.96
CA ALA A 56 7.04 -2.37 0.71
C ALA A 56 6.02 -3.42 0.28
N GLY A 57 5.42 -3.24 -0.90
CA GLY A 57 4.46 -4.17 -1.48
C GLY A 57 5.00 -5.60 -1.67
N ALA A 58 6.31 -5.74 -1.79
CA ALA A 58 7.00 -7.03 -1.88
C ALA A 58 6.68 -7.99 -0.72
N PHE A 59 6.47 -7.45 0.48
CA PHE A 59 6.24 -8.26 1.67
C PHE A 59 4.77 -8.62 1.90
N ILE A 60 3.83 -8.08 1.14
CA ILE A 60 2.39 -8.34 1.30
C ILE A 60 2.09 -9.83 1.31
N VAL A 61 2.63 -10.57 0.34
CA VAL A 61 2.37 -12.02 0.18
C VAL A 61 2.94 -12.81 1.37
N ILE A 62 4.14 -12.46 1.82
CA ILE A 62 4.80 -13.10 2.96
C ILE A 62 4.03 -12.81 4.24
N VAL A 63 3.72 -11.54 4.50
CA VAL A 63 2.95 -11.11 5.69
C VAL A 63 1.58 -11.76 5.70
N TYR A 64 0.88 -11.78 4.56
CA TYR A 64 -0.41 -12.44 4.42
C TYR A 64 -0.32 -13.92 4.77
N GLY A 65 0.68 -14.63 4.24
CA GLY A 65 0.89 -16.06 4.53
C GLY A 65 1.15 -16.34 6.02
N ILE A 66 1.90 -15.47 6.71
CA ILE A 66 2.15 -15.59 8.14
C ILE A 66 0.87 -15.31 8.93
N VAL A 67 0.15 -14.24 8.61
CA VAL A 67 -1.10 -13.86 9.29
C VAL A 67 -2.15 -14.96 9.13
N GLU A 68 -2.25 -15.55 7.94
CA GLU A 68 -3.23 -16.59 7.66
C GLU A 68 -2.96 -17.89 8.41
N ARG A 69 -1.70 -18.30 8.48
CA ARG A 69 -1.32 -19.61 9.09
C ARG A 69 -1.07 -19.53 10.58
N TYR A 70 -0.49 -18.42 11.04
CA TYR A 70 0.05 -18.32 12.39
C TYR A 70 -0.56 -17.18 13.22
N GLY A 71 -1.34 -16.27 12.59
CA GLY A 71 -1.97 -15.16 13.26
C GLY A 71 -1.06 -13.95 13.48
N ILE A 72 -1.66 -12.86 14.02
CA ILE A 72 -1.00 -11.55 14.18
C ILE A 72 0.12 -11.60 15.23
N ALA A 73 -0.07 -12.33 16.34
CA ALA A 73 0.96 -12.43 17.39
C ALA A 73 2.27 -13.01 16.83
N ASN A 74 2.17 -14.05 16.01
CA ASN A 74 3.31 -14.67 15.37
C ASN A 74 3.95 -13.80 14.28
N LEU A 75 3.17 -12.95 13.62
CA LEU A 75 3.70 -11.93 12.73
C LEU A 75 4.62 -10.95 13.46
N LEU A 76 4.23 -10.50 14.66
CA LEU A 76 5.05 -9.59 15.47
C LEU A 76 6.38 -10.23 15.85
N ILE A 77 6.35 -11.50 16.29
CA ILE A 77 7.55 -12.26 16.64
C ILE A 77 8.45 -12.46 15.41
N SER A 78 7.88 -12.83 14.27
CA SER A 78 8.61 -13.01 13.02
C SER A 78 9.26 -11.69 12.57
N THR A 79 8.54 -10.59 12.65
CA THR A 79 9.05 -9.27 12.30
C THR A 79 10.18 -8.82 13.24
N ALA A 80 10.03 -9.04 14.55
CA ALA A 80 11.08 -8.74 15.52
C ALA A 80 12.34 -9.58 15.26
N SER A 81 12.17 -10.88 14.98
CA SER A 81 13.28 -11.78 14.65
C SER A 81 13.99 -11.37 13.37
N ALA A 82 13.23 -11.00 12.34
CA ALA A 82 13.79 -10.46 11.09
C ALA A 82 14.57 -9.16 11.33
N GLY A 83 14.06 -8.28 12.21
CA GLY A 83 14.76 -7.05 12.61
C GLY A 83 16.10 -7.33 13.27
N VAL A 84 16.16 -8.30 14.18
CA VAL A 84 17.41 -8.74 14.83
C VAL A 84 18.40 -9.29 13.79
N LEU A 85 17.93 -10.16 12.88
CA LEU A 85 18.77 -10.70 11.81
C LEU A 85 19.31 -9.59 10.90
N LEU A 86 18.48 -8.62 10.49
CA LEU A 86 18.92 -7.48 9.69
C LEU A 86 19.95 -6.63 10.42
N PHE A 87 19.77 -6.42 11.72
CA PHE A 87 20.74 -5.71 12.55
C PHE A 87 22.10 -6.42 12.58
N LEU A 88 22.09 -7.74 12.78
CA LEU A 88 23.31 -8.55 12.74
C LEU A 88 23.99 -8.52 11.36
N LEU A 89 23.21 -8.65 10.28
CA LEU A 89 23.73 -8.52 8.91
C LEU A 89 24.37 -7.15 8.68
N GLY A 90 23.78 -6.09 9.22
CA GLY A 90 24.34 -4.74 9.17
C GLY A 90 25.66 -4.62 9.96
N LEU A 91 25.70 -5.17 11.18
CA LEU A 91 26.86 -5.16 12.05
C LEU A 91 28.07 -5.88 11.42
N PHE A 92 27.83 -7.01 10.80
CA PHE A 92 28.87 -7.78 10.06
C PHE A 92 29.13 -7.25 8.64
N LYS A 93 28.52 -6.11 8.25
CA LYS A 93 28.65 -5.50 6.90
C LYS A 93 28.33 -6.47 5.75
N LEU A 94 27.47 -7.45 6.00
CA LEU A 94 27.06 -8.47 5.01
C LEU A 94 26.16 -7.89 3.92
N GLY A 95 25.70 -6.64 4.04
CA GLY A 95 24.99 -5.91 2.99
C GLY A 95 25.79 -5.83 1.67
N THR A 96 27.11 -5.94 1.72
CA THR A 96 27.95 -6.01 0.51
C THR A 96 27.69 -7.25 -0.34
N LEU A 97 27.13 -8.33 0.24
CA LEU A 97 26.76 -9.55 -0.48
C LEU A 97 25.66 -9.31 -1.52
N VAL A 98 24.83 -8.26 -1.36
CA VAL A 98 23.80 -7.90 -2.34
C VAL A 98 24.40 -7.62 -3.72
N ARG A 99 25.66 -7.19 -3.79
CA ARG A 99 26.37 -6.96 -5.06
C ARG A 99 26.57 -8.22 -5.91
N TYR A 100 26.51 -9.39 -5.29
CA TYR A 100 26.66 -10.69 -5.97
C TYR A 100 25.33 -11.26 -6.47
N VAL A 101 24.20 -10.63 -6.12
CA VAL A 101 22.88 -11.05 -6.61
C VAL A 101 22.73 -10.60 -8.06
N PRO A 102 22.52 -11.50 -9.02
CA PRO A 102 22.32 -11.13 -10.41
C PRO A 102 21.09 -10.22 -10.57
N VAL A 103 21.22 -9.17 -11.38
CA VAL A 103 20.14 -8.20 -11.65
C VAL A 103 18.89 -8.90 -12.19
N SER A 104 19.06 -9.96 -12.98
CA SER A 104 17.95 -10.77 -13.51
C SER A 104 17.07 -11.39 -12.42
N VAL A 105 17.69 -11.82 -11.30
CA VAL A 105 16.95 -12.36 -10.13
C VAL A 105 16.12 -11.26 -9.49
N VAL A 106 16.68 -10.08 -9.30
CA VAL A 106 15.98 -8.94 -8.72
C VAL A 106 14.80 -8.51 -9.60
N ILE A 107 15.01 -8.44 -10.91
CA ILE A 107 13.95 -8.09 -11.88
C ILE A 107 12.85 -9.15 -11.87
N GLY A 108 13.21 -10.44 -11.91
CA GLY A 108 12.24 -11.54 -11.87
C GLY A 108 11.39 -11.52 -10.60
N PHE A 109 12.04 -11.35 -9.45
CA PHE A 109 11.36 -11.23 -8.15
C PHE A 109 10.40 -10.03 -8.11
N THR A 110 10.85 -8.86 -8.54
CA THR A 110 10.03 -7.64 -8.55
C THR A 110 8.83 -7.77 -9.48
N ASN A 111 9.02 -8.34 -10.67
CA ASN A 111 7.93 -8.57 -11.62
C ASN A 111 6.92 -9.60 -11.10
N GLY A 112 7.38 -10.68 -10.48
CA GLY A 112 6.51 -11.68 -9.86
C GLY A 112 5.61 -11.07 -8.77
N ILE A 113 6.20 -10.24 -7.91
CA ILE A 113 5.46 -9.52 -6.87
C ILE A 113 4.46 -8.54 -7.49
N ALA A 114 4.85 -7.81 -8.53
CA ALA A 114 3.95 -6.86 -9.20
C ALA A 114 2.70 -7.56 -9.76
N VAL A 115 2.87 -8.76 -10.33
CA VAL A 115 1.75 -9.59 -10.82
C VAL A 115 0.84 -10.03 -9.66
N LEU A 116 1.40 -10.49 -8.55
CA LEU A 116 0.61 -10.89 -7.37
C LEU A 116 -0.17 -9.72 -6.77
N ILE A 117 0.46 -8.55 -6.66
CA ILE A 117 -0.22 -7.33 -6.18
C ILE A 117 -1.34 -6.93 -7.15
N ALA A 118 -1.08 -6.91 -8.45
CA ALA A 118 -2.09 -6.59 -9.44
C ALA A 118 -3.28 -7.54 -9.35
N LEU A 119 -3.02 -8.84 -9.23
CA LEU A 119 -4.07 -9.87 -9.10
C LEU A 119 -4.91 -9.67 -7.83
N SER A 120 -4.28 -9.33 -6.70
CA SER A 120 -4.99 -9.06 -5.46
C SER A 120 -5.92 -7.84 -5.55
N GLN A 121 -5.56 -6.84 -6.37
CA GLN A 121 -6.38 -5.63 -6.58
C GLN A 121 -7.57 -5.86 -7.51
N VAL A 122 -7.56 -6.93 -8.33
CA VAL A 122 -8.66 -7.25 -9.25
C VAL A 122 -9.97 -7.43 -8.50
N ARG A 123 -9.95 -8.04 -7.32
CA ARG A 123 -11.11 -8.20 -6.44
C ARG A 123 -11.80 -6.86 -6.16
N ASP A 124 -11.05 -5.88 -5.68
CA ASP A 124 -11.58 -4.58 -5.26
C ASP A 124 -11.95 -3.74 -6.49
N TRP A 125 -11.19 -3.86 -7.59
CA TRP A 125 -11.49 -3.20 -8.86
C TRP A 125 -12.81 -3.68 -9.48
N LEU A 126 -13.05 -4.99 -9.46
CA LEU A 126 -14.31 -5.59 -9.93
C LEU A 126 -15.43 -5.51 -8.89
N GLY A 127 -15.13 -5.08 -7.66
CA GLY A 127 -16.07 -5.01 -6.55
C GLY A 127 -16.65 -6.36 -6.16
N LEU A 128 -15.82 -7.42 -6.22
CA LEU A 128 -16.27 -8.79 -5.91
C LEU A 128 -16.44 -8.99 -4.41
N ASN A 129 -17.55 -9.59 -4.02
CA ASN A 129 -17.84 -9.91 -2.63
C ASN A 129 -17.10 -11.19 -2.21
N ILE A 130 -15.80 -11.04 -1.91
CA ILE A 130 -14.93 -12.12 -1.44
C ILE A 130 -14.47 -11.77 -0.03
N ALA A 131 -14.84 -12.53 0.99
CA ALA A 131 -14.49 -12.24 2.37
C ALA A 131 -12.97 -12.28 2.60
N LYS A 132 -12.29 -13.31 2.07
CA LYS A 132 -10.87 -13.53 2.26
C LYS A 132 -10.22 -13.97 0.95
N MET A 133 -9.13 -13.32 0.57
CA MET A 133 -8.37 -13.67 -0.63
C MET A 133 -7.26 -14.65 -0.24
N PRO A 134 -7.06 -15.79 -0.94
CA PRO A 134 -5.95 -16.68 -0.66
C PRO A 134 -4.59 -16.04 -0.99
N GLY A 135 -3.51 -16.50 -0.33
CA GLY A 135 -2.15 -16.02 -0.61
C GLY A 135 -1.53 -16.61 -1.87
N ASP A 136 -2.02 -17.77 -2.33
CA ASP A 136 -1.47 -18.48 -3.47
C ASP A 136 -2.05 -17.98 -4.81
N PHE A 137 -1.17 -17.85 -5.82
CA PHE A 137 -1.51 -17.29 -7.14
C PHE A 137 -2.65 -18.01 -7.85
N PHE A 138 -2.58 -19.34 -7.94
CA PHE A 138 -3.61 -20.12 -8.63
C PHE A 138 -4.92 -20.14 -7.89
N SER A 139 -4.86 -20.19 -6.56
CA SER A 139 -6.03 -20.11 -5.70
C SER A 139 -6.72 -18.75 -5.82
N GLN A 140 -5.96 -17.66 -5.95
CA GLN A 140 -6.51 -16.32 -6.22
C GLN A 140 -7.29 -16.28 -7.53
N ILE A 141 -6.73 -16.82 -8.62
CA ILE A 141 -7.41 -16.88 -9.93
C ILE A 141 -8.72 -17.68 -9.82
N ASN A 142 -8.67 -18.83 -9.17
CA ASN A 142 -9.85 -19.67 -9.01
C ASN A 142 -10.95 -18.98 -8.20
N VAL A 143 -10.60 -18.34 -7.08
CA VAL A 143 -11.55 -17.60 -6.24
C VAL A 143 -12.12 -16.39 -6.98
N LEU A 144 -11.32 -15.66 -7.75
CA LEU A 144 -11.79 -14.55 -8.58
C LEU A 144 -12.79 -15.05 -9.65
N ALA A 145 -12.43 -16.12 -10.35
CA ALA A 145 -13.27 -16.69 -11.40
C ALA A 145 -14.60 -17.23 -10.87
N SER A 146 -14.59 -17.89 -9.71
CA SER A 146 -15.81 -18.44 -9.09
C SER A 146 -16.73 -17.36 -8.51
N ASN A 147 -16.24 -16.16 -8.22
CA ASN A 147 -17.03 -15.06 -7.65
C ASN A 147 -17.36 -13.94 -8.67
N LEU A 148 -17.14 -14.15 -9.95
CA LEU A 148 -17.48 -13.17 -10.99
C LEU A 148 -18.98 -12.79 -11.02
N SER A 149 -19.84 -13.64 -10.52
CA SER A 149 -21.28 -13.36 -10.41
C SER A 149 -21.61 -12.22 -9.44
N SER A 150 -20.71 -11.89 -8.51
CA SER A 150 -20.86 -10.78 -7.57
C SER A 150 -20.30 -9.45 -8.10
N PHE A 151 -20.07 -9.33 -9.40
CA PHE A 151 -19.49 -8.14 -10.05
C PHE A 151 -20.30 -6.87 -9.75
N ASN A 152 -19.61 -5.83 -9.28
CA ASN A 152 -20.21 -4.53 -8.99
C ASN A 152 -19.77 -3.49 -10.03
N VAL A 153 -20.71 -3.10 -10.89
CA VAL A 153 -20.47 -2.12 -11.97
C VAL A 153 -20.01 -0.77 -11.43
N TYR A 154 -20.53 -0.32 -10.28
CA TYR A 154 -20.17 0.97 -9.70
C TYR A 154 -18.72 0.98 -9.20
N ALA A 155 -18.28 -0.08 -8.54
CA ALA A 155 -16.90 -0.23 -8.10
C ALA A 155 -15.95 -0.27 -9.30
N PHE A 156 -16.30 -1.04 -10.34
CA PHE A 156 -15.54 -1.11 -11.58
C PHE A 156 -15.41 0.24 -12.28
N MET A 157 -16.51 0.99 -12.38
CA MET A 157 -16.51 2.33 -12.99
C MET A 157 -15.65 3.31 -12.20
N LEU A 158 -15.76 3.34 -10.85
CA LEU A 158 -14.96 4.19 -10.00
C LEU A 158 -13.48 3.83 -10.09
N GLY A 159 -13.13 2.54 -10.02
CA GLY A 159 -11.76 2.06 -10.14
C GLY A 159 -11.15 2.39 -11.51
N THR A 160 -11.92 2.18 -12.58
CA THR A 160 -11.48 2.52 -13.95
C THR A 160 -11.31 4.02 -14.12
N LEU A 161 -12.25 4.83 -13.60
CA LEU A 161 -12.15 6.29 -13.62
C LEU A 161 -10.91 6.77 -12.84
N CYS A 162 -10.61 6.13 -11.70
CA CYS A 162 -9.40 6.40 -10.93
C CYS A 162 -8.13 6.15 -11.75
N VAL A 163 -8.01 4.97 -12.35
CA VAL A 163 -6.84 4.58 -13.16
C VAL A 163 -6.67 5.51 -14.36
N LEU A 164 -7.76 5.79 -15.08
CA LEU A 164 -7.74 6.71 -16.22
C LEU A 164 -7.38 8.14 -15.79
N GLY A 165 -7.94 8.60 -14.67
CA GLY A 165 -7.62 9.91 -14.09
C GLY A 165 -6.16 10.04 -13.72
N LEU A 166 -5.59 9.05 -13.04
CA LEU A 166 -4.18 9.01 -12.67
C LEU A 166 -3.26 8.95 -13.90
N ALA A 167 -3.61 8.19 -14.92
CA ALA A 167 -2.85 8.09 -16.16
C ALA A 167 -2.93 9.37 -17.02
N ALA A 168 -4.07 10.06 -16.98
CA ALA A 168 -4.30 11.31 -17.69
C ALA A 168 -3.67 12.53 -16.98
N TRP A 169 -3.57 12.48 -15.64
CA TRP A 169 -3.10 13.61 -14.82
C TRP A 169 -1.77 14.23 -15.29
N PRO A 170 -0.69 13.44 -15.47
CA PRO A 170 0.57 13.99 -15.94
C PRO A 170 0.45 14.61 -17.35
N LYS A 171 -0.40 14.00 -18.20
CA LYS A 171 -0.61 14.47 -19.57
C LYS A 171 -1.42 15.77 -19.62
N LEU A 172 -2.37 15.95 -18.72
CA LEU A 172 -3.22 17.14 -18.65
C LEU A 172 -2.48 18.34 -18.05
N PHE A 173 -1.70 18.10 -17.00
CA PHE A 173 -1.03 19.16 -16.23
C PHE A 173 0.46 19.36 -16.61
N ALA A 174 1.02 18.58 -17.55
CA ALA A 174 2.36 18.83 -18.07
C ALA A 174 2.46 20.22 -18.66
N VAL A 175 3.61 20.87 -18.46
CA VAL A 175 3.88 22.25 -18.94
C VAL A 175 3.65 22.41 -20.44
N ASP A 176 3.94 21.35 -21.22
CA ASP A 176 3.77 21.32 -22.68
C ASP A 176 2.42 20.76 -23.16
N SER A 177 1.49 20.49 -22.27
CA SER A 177 0.19 19.93 -22.63
C SER A 177 -0.62 20.89 -23.48
N ARG A 178 -1.17 20.38 -24.59
CA ARG A 178 -2.10 21.14 -25.45
C ARG A 178 -3.33 21.63 -24.69
N PHE A 179 -3.78 20.86 -23.69
CA PHE A 179 -4.90 21.19 -22.85
C PHE A 179 -4.57 22.39 -21.95
N ARG A 180 -3.38 22.41 -21.34
CA ARG A 180 -2.90 23.53 -20.54
C ARG A 180 -2.78 24.81 -21.38
N LYS A 181 -2.18 24.72 -22.56
CA LYS A 181 -2.04 25.87 -23.49
C LYS A 181 -3.39 26.47 -23.92
N LYS A 182 -4.43 25.63 -24.00
CA LYS A 182 -5.80 26.09 -24.36
C LYS A 182 -6.53 26.76 -23.18
N LEU A 183 -6.18 26.41 -21.94
CA LEU A 183 -6.76 26.95 -20.70
C LEU A 183 -5.97 28.13 -20.13
N GLU A 184 -4.84 28.46 -20.70
CA GLU A 184 -3.89 29.48 -20.23
C GLU A 184 -4.44 30.89 -20.51
N THR A 185 -5.41 31.32 -19.74
CA THR A 185 -5.74 32.74 -19.54
C THR A 185 -5.01 33.22 -18.28
N VAL A 186 -4.71 34.53 -18.21
CA VAL A 186 -3.86 35.11 -17.15
C VAL A 186 -4.32 34.74 -15.73
N ASP A 187 -5.63 34.58 -15.50
CA ASP A 187 -6.19 34.23 -14.19
C ASP A 187 -6.12 32.71 -13.88
N THR A 188 -6.06 31.86 -14.89
CA THR A 188 -6.04 30.40 -14.70
C THR A 188 -4.65 29.82 -14.49
N VAL A 189 -3.59 30.52 -14.87
CA VAL A 189 -2.19 30.05 -14.74
C VAL A 189 -1.81 29.78 -13.28
N SER A 190 -2.22 30.66 -12.36
CA SER A 190 -1.94 30.50 -10.92
C SER A 190 -2.65 29.27 -10.33
N ALA A 191 -3.92 29.08 -10.69
CA ALA A 191 -4.71 27.94 -10.26
C ALA A 191 -4.16 26.61 -10.83
N LEU A 192 -3.81 26.58 -12.12
CA LEU A 192 -3.21 25.42 -12.79
C LEU A 192 -1.84 25.05 -12.18
N ASN A 193 -1.02 26.04 -11.83
CA ASN A 193 0.26 25.82 -11.17
C ASN A 193 0.08 25.32 -9.72
N ALA A 194 -0.93 25.78 -9.01
CA ALA A 194 -1.26 25.27 -7.69
C ALA A 194 -1.77 23.83 -7.77
N THR A 195 -2.66 23.53 -8.69
CA THR A 195 -3.24 22.19 -8.90
C THR A 195 -2.19 21.17 -9.34
N SER A 196 -1.23 21.57 -10.20
CA SER A 196 -0.14 20.68 -10.62
C SER A 196 0.83 20.29 -9.51
N ARG A 197 0.83 21.02 -8.39
CA ARG A 197 1.63 20.70 -7.19
C ARG A 197 0.96 19.66 -6.28
N ILE A 198 -0.36 19.47 -6.44
CA ILE A 198 -1.08 18.47 -5.64
C ILE A 198 -0.84 17.09 -6.25
N PRO A 199 -0.45 16.10 -5.46
CA PRO A 199 -0.26 14.73 -5.96
C PRO A 199 -1.56 14.15 -6.52
N ALA A 200 -1.51 13.64 -7.74
CA ALA A 200 -2.67 13.05 -8.41
C ALA A 200 -3.44 12.01 -7.56
N PRO A 201 -2.77 11.12 -6.80
CA PRO A 201 -3.46 10.16 -5.94
C PRO A 201 -4.34 10.82 -4.86
N VAL A 202 -3.91 11.96 -4.31
CA VAL A 202 -4.71 12.70 -3.30
C VAL A 202 -5.98 13.26 -3.92
N VAL A 203 -5.84 13.86 -5.10
CA VAL A 203 -7.01 14.41 -5.82
C VAL A 203 -7.98 13.29 -6.18
N ALA A 204 -7.48 12.17 -6.73
CA ALA A 204 -8.31 11.03 -7.06
C ALA A 204 -9.05 10.48 -5.83
N LEU A 205 -8.35 10.32 -4.71
CA LEU A 205 -8.94 9.82 -3.46
C LEU A 205 -10.05 10.73 -2.96
N VAL A 206 -9.82 12.03 -2.89
CA VAL A 206 -10.80 12.99 -2.40
C VAL A 206 -11.99 13.09 -3.35
N THR A 207 -11.76 13.25 -4.65
CA THR A 207 -12.82 13.44 -5.64
C THR A 207 -13.70 12.20 -5.78
N LEU A 208 -13.12 11.01 -5.85
CA LEU A 208 -13.89 9.76 -5.99
C LEU A 208 -14.62 9.38 -4.70
N SER A 209 -14.04 9.67 -3.54
CA SER A 209 -14.73 9.46 -2.26
C SER A 209 -15.93 10.39 -2.11
N LEU A 210 -15.78 11.67 -2.47
CA LEU A 210 -16.87 12.62 -2.49
C LEU A 210 -17.95 12.24 -3.51
N LEU A 211 -17.56 11.76 -4.70
CA LEU A 211 -18.48 11.30 -5.73
C LEU A 211 -19.28 10.09 -5.24
N ALA A 212 -18.61 9.11 -4.66
CA ALA A 212 -19.26 7.92 -4.12
C ALA A 212 -20.24 8.26 -2.99
N TRP A 213 -19.86 9.19 -2.12
CA TRP A 213 -20.70 9.67 -1.03
C TRP A 213 -21.91 10.49 -1.53
N ALA A 214 -21.69 11.44 -2.43
CA ALA A 214 -22.75 12.33 -2.96
C ALA A 214 -23.79 11.56 -3.78
N LEU A 215 -23.38 10.55 -4.53
CA LEU A 215 -24.27 9.71 -5.34
C LEU A 215 -24.79 8.47 -4.57
N HIS A 216 -24.42 8.30 -3.31
CA HIS A 216 -24.81 7.15 -2.47
C HIS A 216 -24.57 5.81 -3.19
N LEU A 217 -23.41 5.68 -3.86
CA LEU A 217 -23.11 4.50 -4.65
C LEU A 217 -22.99 3.25 -3.76
N PRO A 218 -23.55 2.12 -4.16
CA PRO A 218 -23.46 0.86 -3.42
C PRO A 218 -22.08 0.22 -3.61
N VAL A 219 -21.05 0.84 -3.02
CA VAL A 219 -19.66 0.36 -3.05
C VAL A 219 -19.15 0.13 -1.64
N GLU A 220 -18.29 -0.86 -1.47
CA GLU A 220 -17.62 -1.07 -0.19
C GLU A 220 -16.66 0.09 0.12
N THR A 221 -16.76 0.60 1.32
CA THR A 221 -15.86 1.63 1.87
C THR A 221 -15.07 1.07 3.03
N ILE A 222 -14.00 1.77 3.43
CA ILE A 222 -13.25 1.41 4.66
C ILE A 222 -14.17 1.40 5.88
N GLY A 223 -15.14 2.33 5.91
CA GLY A 223 -16.14 2.39 6.98
C GLY A 223 -17.04 1.18 7.03
N THR A 224 -17.58 0.74 5.90
CA THR A 224 -18.51 -0.40 5.84
C THR A 224 -17.81 -1.73 6.07
N ARG A 225 -16.57 -1.90 5.62
CA ARG A 225 -15.83 -3.15 5.67
C ARG A 225 -15.06 -3.36 6.97
N PHE A 226 -14.51 -2.29 7.55
CA PHE A 226 -13.62 -2.35 8.72
C PHE A 226 -14.16 -1.61 9.93
N GLY A 227 -15.36 -1.03 9.87
CA GLY A 227 -15.94 -0.26 10.97
C GLY A 227 -15.37 1.16 11.10
N GLY A 228 -14.62 1.65 10.11
CA GLY A 228 -14.00 2.97 10.12
C GLY A 228 -12.54 2.97 10.59
N ILE A 229 -11.98 4.15 10.75
CA ILE A 229 -10.64 4.36 11.31
C ILE A 229 -10.80 4.56 12.81
N PRO A 230 -10.12 3.78 13.68
CA PRO A 230 -10.25 3.93 15.12
C PRO A 230 -9.75 5.30 15.57
N GLN A 231 -10.45 5.87 16.54
CA GLN A 231 -10.16 7.21 17.08
C GLN A 231 -9.12 7.17 18.22
N GLY A 232 -8.59 5.99 18.56
CA GLY A 232 -7.67 5.80 19.68
C GLY A 232 -6.28 5.31 19.26
N VAL A 233 -5.31 5.54 20.13
CA VAL A 233 -3.99 4.91 20.02
C VAL A 233 -4.14 3.43 20.35
N PRO A 234 -3.57 2.50 19.55
CA PRO A 234 -3.64 1.08 19.85
C PRO A 234 -3.00 0.78 21.22
N SER A 235 -3.62 -0.11 21.99
CA SER A 235 -3.03 -0.63 23.22
C SER A 235 -1.73 -1.35 22.86
N PHE A 236 -0.66 -1.03 23.60
CA PHE A 236 0.60 -1.71 23.42
C PHE A 236 0.56 -3.03 24.21
N GLU A 237 0.27 -4.11 23.49
CA GLU A 237 0.30 -5.46 24.02
C GLU A 237 1.53 -6.17 23.46
N LEU A 238 2.42 -6.61 24.38
CA LEU A 238 3.54 -7.46 23.98
C LEU A 238 3.00 -8.88 23.73
N PRO A 239 3.30 -9.50 22.59
CA PRO A 239 2.94 -10.89 22.36
C PRO A 239 3.71 -11.79 23.33
N ASP A 240 3.07 -12.86 23.78
CA ASP A 240 3.72 -13.88 24.61
C ASP A 240 4.86 -14.53 23.81
N PHE A 241 6.09 -14.20 24.20
CA PHE A 241 7.28 -14.68 23.54
C PHE A 241 7.64 -16.08 24.05
N SER A 242 7.42 -17.10 23.22
CA SER A 242 7.81 -18.48 23.51
C SER A 242 8.90 -18.94 22.53
N TRP A 243 9.93 -19.61 23.04
CA TRP A 243 10.99 -20.19 22.21
C TRP A 243 10.47 -21.26 21.23
N GLU A 244 9.41 -21.98 21.62
CA GLU A 244 8.75 -22.96 20.74
C GLU A 244 8.08 -22.27 19.54
N THR A 245 7.46 -21.12 19.75
CA THR A 245 6.85 -20.31 18.70
C THR A 245 7.91 -19.81 17.71
N VAL A 246 9.07 -19.38 18.20
CA VAL A 246 10.19 -18.97 17.33
C VAL A 246 10.67 -20.12 16.45
N LYS A 247 10.80 -21.33 17.01
CA LYS A 247 11.21 -22.52 16.24
C LYS A 247 10.22 -22.85 15.14
N GLN A 248 8.92 -22.77 15.41
CA GLN A 248 7.88 -23.02 14.39
C GLN A 248 7.89 -21.99 13.26
N LEU A 249 8.34 -20.75 13.52
CA LEU A 249 8.43 -19.68 12.53
C LEU A 249 9.71 -19.71 11.69
N VAL A 250 10.75 -20.41 12.17
CA VAL A 250 12.03 -20.59 11.42
C VAL A 250 11.95 -21.76 10.43
N THR A 251 10.98 -22.66 10.61
CA THR A 251 10.81 -23.86 9.78
C THR A 251 9.42 -23.84 9.11
N PRO A 252 9.13 -22.89 8.21
CA PRO A 252 7.91 -22.95 7.38
C PRO A 252 8.11 -23.86 6.18
#